data_84c0fc6ace5fbb5d627e923198b07ac7
#
_entry.id   84c0fc6ace5fbb5d627e923198b07ac7
#
_cell.length_a   1.000
_cell.length_b   1.000
_cell.length_c   1.000
_cell.angle_alpha   90.00
_cell.angle_beta   90.00
_cell.angle_gamma   90.00
#
_symmetry.space_group_name_H-M   'P 1'
#
loop_
_entity.id
_entity.type
_entity.pdbx_description
1 polymer ?
#
loop_
_entity_poly.entity_id
_entity_poly.type
_entity_poly.pdbx_seq_one_letter_code
_entity_poly.pdbx_strand_id
1 'polypeptide(L)'
;MQKEALFYEKLENKKVQCHLCPWECLLTAGKVGVCKGKKNLNGVLYATNYARAVSIALDPMEKKPLYHFHPGSEILSTGPNSCNLRCDHCQNWNISQVESPTELITPENLVSLALKYNSIGIAYTYTEPLMWYEYVLNTAR
;
A
#
# COMPACT_ATOMS: atom_id res chain seq x y z
N MET A 1 -9.86 -10.11 -1.81
CA MET A 1 -8.74 -10.80 -2.50
C MET A 1 -7.62 -10.96 -1.48
N GLN A 2 -7.06 -12.16 -1.32
CA GLN A 2 -5.92 -12.40 -0.41
C GLN A 2 -4.67 -12.63 -1.25
N LYS A 3 -3.57 -11.98 -0.92
CA LYS A 3 -2.27 -12.15 -1.57
C LYS A 3 -1.24 -12.53 -0.52
N GLU A 4 -0.53 -13.65 -0.70
CA GLU A 4 0.58 -14.01 0.18
C GLU A 4 1.68 -12.95 0.08
N ALA A 5 2.22 -12.53 1.22
CA ALA A 5 3.30 -11.56 1.30
C ALA A 5 4.62 -12.16 0.78
N LEU A 6 5.50 -11.31 0.22
CA LEU A 6 6.76 -11.79 -0.38
C LEU A 6 7.94 -11.81 0.60
N PHE A 7 8.00 -10.89 1.56
CA PHE A 7 9.15 -10.72 2.44
C PHE A 7 8.83 -11.19 3.86
N TYR A 8 8.87 -12.49 4.07
CA TYR A 8 8.73 -13.07 5.39
C TYR A 8 9.30 -14.49 5.44
N GLU A 9 9.56 -14.97 6.63
CA GLU A 9 9.89 -16.37 6.90
C GLU A 9 8.86 -17.03 7.83
N LYS A 10 8.68 -18.34 7.65
CA LYS A 10 7.84 -19.17 8.51
C LYS A 10 8.67 -19.70 9.66
N LEU A 11 8.14 -19.58 10.87
CA LEU A 11 8.77 -20.06 12.10
C LEU A 11 7.92 -21.16 12.75
N GLU A 12 8.50 -21.79 13.78
CA GLU A 12 7.78 -22.78 14.57
C GLU A 12 6.49 -22.22 15.20
N ASN A 13 5.57 -23.12 15.57
CA ASN A 13 4.30 -22.78 16.23
C ASN A 13 3.43 -21.77 15.43
N LYS A 14 3.47 -21.86 14.10
CA LYS A 14 2.70 -21.02 13.19
C LYS A 14 3.00 -19.50 13.34
N LYS A 15 4.18 -19.17 13.84
CA LYS A 15 4.69 -17.81 13.83
C LYS A 15 5.27 -17.46 12.46
N VAL A 16 5.31 -16.17 12.15
CA VAL A 16 6.00 -15.65 10.97
C VAL A 16 6.81 -14.42 11.35
N GLN A 17 7.96 -14.23 10.71
CA GLN A 17 8.76 -13.01 10.82
C GLN A 17 8.62 -12.24 9.51
N CYS A 18 8.13 -11.01 9.59
CA CYS A 18 8.01 -10.12 8.42
C CYS A 18 9.28 -9.29 8.27
N HIS A 19 9.87 -9.29 7.07
CA HIS A 19 11.11 -8.56 6.74
C HIS A 19 10.91 -7.39 5.77
N LEU A 20 9.65 -6.96 5.55
CA LEU A 20 9.34 -5.92 4.58
C LEU A 20 9.85 -4.53 4.99
N CYS A 21 9.96 -4.25 6.29
CA CYS A 21 10.40 -2.96 6.80
C CYS A 21 11.17 -3.11 8.12
N PRO A 22 11.83 -2.05 8.63
CA PRO A 22 12.68 -2.12 9.83
C PRO A 22 11.97 -2.53 11.13
N TRP A 23 10.62 -2.61 11.15
CA TRP A 23 9.89 -3.14 12.31
C TRP A 23 10.07 -4.64 12.53
N GLU A 24 10.40 -5.39 11.47
CA GLU A 24 10.65 -6.84 11.52
C GLU A 24 9.65 -7.59 12.42
N CYS A 25 8.37 -7.39 12.18
CA CYS A 25 7.28 -7.86 13.05
C CYS A 25 7.30 -9.37 13.21
N LEU A 26 7.47 -9.86 14.43
CA LEU A 26 7.22 -11.25 14.80
C LEU A 26 5.73 -11.44 15.12
N LEU A 27 5.01 -12.22 14.31
CA LEU A 27 3.56 -12.35 14.39
C LEU A 27 3.16 -13.79 14.69
N THR A 28 2.44 -13.99 15.78
CA THR A 28 1.72 -15.24 16.05
C THR A 28 0.46 -15.34 15.19
N ALA A 29 -0.12 -16.54 15.09
CA ALA A 29 -1.32 -16.77 14.29
C ALA A 29 -2.45 -15.77 14.65
N GLY A 30 -3.09 -15.19 13.65
CA GLY A 30 -4.16 -14.19 13.77
C GLY A 30 -3.70 -12.75 14.00
N LYS A 31 -2.41 -12.51 14.31
CA LYS A 31 -1.90 -11.15 14.59
C LYS A 31 -1.59 -10.37 13.32
N VAL A 32 -1.70 -9.05 13.46
CA VAL A 32 -1.48 -8.06 12.40
C VAL A 32 -0.20 -7.29 12.71
N GLY A 33 0.59 -6.98 11.69
CA GLY A 33 1.80 -6.16 11.80
C GLY A 33 1.51 -4.71 12.15
N VAL A 34 2.53 -3.99 12.61
CA VAL A 34 2.45 -2.56 12.99
C VAL A 34 1.83 -1.71 11.87
N CYS A 35 2.13 -2.02 10.62
CA CYS A 35 1.61 -1.31 9.45
C CYS A 35 0.12 -1.55 9.15
N LYS A 36 -0.54 -2.51 9.83
CA LYS A 36 -1.91 -2.97 9.61
C LYS A 36 -2.19 -3.64 8.24
N GLY A 37 -1.22 -3.64 7.33
CA GLY A 37 -1.35 -4.21 5.98
C GLY A 37 -0.90 -5.67 5.85
N LYS A 38 -0.31 -6.26 6.89
CA LYS A 38 0.17 -7.65 6.89
C LYS A 38 -0.43 -8.42 8.07
N LYS A 39 -0.95 -9.62 7.82
CA LYS A 39 -1.58 -10.47 8.84
C LYS A 39 -1.10 -11.91 8.72
N ASN A 40 -0.73 -12.51 9.85
CA ASN A 40 -0.45 -13.93 9.91
C ASN A 40 -1.76 -14.73 9.96
N LEU A 41 -2.04 -15.50 8.92
CA LEU A 41 -3.15 -16.45 8.89
C LEU A 41 -2.58 -17.87 8.99
N ASN A 42 -2.55 -18.39 10.21
CA ASN A 42 -2.17 -19.79 10.50
C ASN A 42 -0.76 -20.20 10.02
N GLY A 43 0.23 -19.31 10.13
CA GLY A 43 1.62 -19.57 9.72
C GLY A 43 1.98 -19.11 8.31
N VAL A 44 1.06 -18.39 7.65
CA VAL A 44 1.30 -17.75 6.35
C VAL A 44 1.01 -16.25 6.49
N LEU A 45 1.92 -15.41 6.03
CA LEU A 45 1.74 -13.96 6.04
C LEU A 45 1.00 -13.51 4.78
N TYR A 46 -0.09 -12.76 4.96
CA TYR A 46 -0.88 -12.20 3.87
C TYR A 46 -0.84 -10.67 3.86
N ALA A 47 -0.76 -10.11 2.66
CA ALA A 47 -1.02 -8.69 2.39
C ALA A 47 -2.54 -8.47 2.38
N THR A 48 -3.10 -8.09 3.52
CA THR A 48 -4.56 -7.89 3.69
C THR A 48 -5.05 -6.60 3.04
N ASN A 49 -4.13 -5.68 2.78
CA ASN A 49 -4.36 -4.43 2.04
C ASN A 49 -4.26 -4.59 0.51
N TYR A 50 -3.92 -5.76 -0.01
CA TYR A 50 -3.76 -5.98 -1.44
C TYR A 50 -5.02 -5.58 -2.21
N ALA A 51 -4.85 -4.77 -3.26
CA ALA A 51 -5.92 -4.22 -4.10
C ALA A 51 -6.98 -3.39 -3.34
N ARG A 52 -6.70 -2.90 -2.12
CA ARG A 52 -7.59 -2.08 -1.32
C ARG A 52 -7.06 -0.66 -1.23
N ALA A 53 -7.59 0.23 -2.07
CA ALA A 53 -7.26 1.65 -2.07
C ALA A 53 -8.12 2.43 -1.07
N VAL A 54 -7.50 3.27 -0.25
CA VAL A 54 -8.20 4.19 0.66
C VAL A 54 -8.49 5.53 -0.01
N SER A 55 -7.78 5.83 -1.09
CA SER A 55 -7.95 7.05 -1.90
C SER A 55 -7.51 6.78 -3.33
N ILE A 56 -8.27 7.33 -4.28
CA ILE A 56 -7.93 7.35 -5.71
C ILE A 56 -8.28 8.76 -6.21
N ALA A 57 -7.32 9.49 -6.75
CA ALA A 57 -7.53 10.85 -7.26
C ALA A 57 -6.60 11.14 -8.44
N LEU A 58 -7.07 11.96 -9.36
CA LEU A 58 -6.21 12.56 -10.38
C LEU A 58 -5.67 13.89 -9.82
N ASP A 59 -4.36 13.94 -9.63
CA ASP A 59 -3.68 15.09 -9.01
C ASP A 59 -2.73 15.75 -9.99
N PRO A 60 -2.54 17.08 -9.96
CA PRO A 60 -1.45 17.71 -10.69
C PRO A 60 -0.09 17.21 -10.18
N MET A 61 0.88 17.10 -11.09
CA MET A 61 2.23 16.63 -10.77
C MET A 61 2.89 17.49 -9.68
N GLU A 62 2.61 18.78 -9.65
CA GLU A 62 3.14 19.74 -8.68
C GLU A 62 2.68 19.43 -7.25
N LYS A 63 1.54 18.74 -7.06
CA LYS A 63 1.09 18.25 -5.73
C LYS A 63 2.01 17.16 -5.17
N LYS A 64 2.86 16.54 -6.01
CA LYS A 64 3.91 15.59 -5.61
C LYS A 64 5.25 16.29 -5.35
N PRO A 65 5.31 17.58 -5.07
CA PRO A 65 6.35 18.59 -5.21
C PRO A 65 7.41 18.33 -6.31
N LEU A 66 6.95 17.88 -7.47
CA LEU A 66 7.81 17.58 -8.63
C LEU A 66 7.60 18.63 -9.72
N TYR A 67 8.08 19.87 -9.49
CA TYR A 67 7.82 21.03 -10.34
C TYR A 67 8.51 20.97 -11.71
N HIS A 68 9.58 20.20 -11.85
CA HIS A 68 10.36 20.08 -13.09
C HIS A 68 10.19 18.72 -13.80
N PHE A 69 9.37 17.85 -13.26
CA PHE A 69 9.07 16.54 -13.83
C PHE A 69 7.66 16.57 -14.45
N HIS A 70 7.59 16.62 -15.77
CA HIS A 70 6.33 16.74 -16.53
C HIS A 70 5.42 17.87 -16.01
N PRO A 71 5.87 19.15 -16.01
CA PRO A 71 5.11 20.28 -15.46
C PRO A 71 3.74 20.40 -16.14
N GLY A 72 2.70 20.70 -15.34
CA GLY A 72 1.33 20.86 -15.83
C GLY A 72 0.61 19.56 -16.21
N SER A 73 1.22 18.39 -15.96
CA SER A 73 0.58 17.10 -16.21
C SER A 73 -0.21 16.60 -14.99
N GLU A 74 -1.11 15.66 -15.24
CA GLU A 74 -1.88 14.98 -14.20
C GLU A 74 -1.36 13.55 -13.97
N ILE A 75 -1.40 13.10 -12.71
CA ILE A 75 -0.99 11.76 -12.30
C ILE A 75 -2.05 11.10 -11.43
N LEU A 76 -2.42 9.87 -11.77
CA LEU A 76 -3.34 9.08 -10.97
C LEU A 76 -2.68 8.68 -9.65
N SER A 77 -3.22 9.15 -8.55
CA SER A 77 -2.68 9.00 -7.20
C SER A 77 -3.52 8.04 -6.39
N THR A 78 -2.89 7.10 -5.70
CA THR A 78 -3.58 6.12 -4.88
C THR A 78 -2.70 5.65 -3.72
N GLY A 79 -3.32 5.07 -2.69
CA GLY A 79 -2.61 4.49 -1.56
C GLY A 79 -3.47 3.54 -0.74
N PRO A 80 -2.84 2.65 0.06
CA PRO A 80 -3.53 1.73 0.93
C PRO A 80 -3.89 2.35 2.29
N ASN A 81 -4.85 1.77 3.01
CA ASN A 81 -5.09 2.07 4.42
C ASN A 81 -4.07 1.32 5.30
N SER A 82 -2.79 1.65 5.15
CA SER A 82 -1.70 1.05 5.91
C SER A 82 -0.44 1.92 5.85
N CYS A 83 0.26 2.05 6.98
CA CYS A 83 1.52 2.77 7.07
C CYS A 83 2.34 2.23 8.25
N ASN A 84 3.66 2.07 8.07
CA ASN A 84 4.56 1.65 9.14
C ASN A 84 5.15 2.83 9.93
N LEU A 85 4.90 4.06 9.49
CA LEU A 85 5.34 5.29 10.13
C LEU A 85 4.28 5.82 11.11
N ARG A 86 4.73 6.65 12.08
CA ARG A 86 3.91 7.29 13.11
C ARG A 86 4.30 8.76 13.25
N CYS A 87 4.27 9.47 12.10
CA CYS A 87 4.69 10.88 12.05
C CYS A 87 3.71 11.76 12.84
N ASP A 88 4.22 12.57 13.77
CA ASP A 88 3.40 13.47 14.59
C ASP A 88 2.67 14.53 13.75
N HIS A 89 3.25 14.90 12.60
CA HIS A 89 2.71 15.89 11.65
C HIS A 89 1.97 15.24 10.47
N CYS A 90 1.51 14.00 10.57
CA CYS A 90 0.88 13.29 9.46
C CYS A 90 -0.46 13.91 9.09
N GLN A 91 -0.52 14.64 7.97
CA GLN A 91 -1.78 15.19 7.44
C GLN A 91 -2.78 14.12 7.01
N ASN A 92 -2.31 12.90 6.73
CA ASN A 92 -3.12 11.77 6.27
C ASN A 92 -3.36 10.72 7.38
N TRP A 93 -3.28 11.12 8.66
CA TRP A 93 -3.39 10.20 9.80
C TRP A 93 -4.68 9.38 9.79
N ASN A 94 -5.79 9.98 9.34
CA ASN A 94 -7.10 9.35 9.25
C ASN A 94 -7.18 8.17 8.27
N ILE A 95 -6.34 8.16 7.23
CA ILE A 95 -6.26 7.07 6.25
C ILE A 95 -5.02 6.20 6.41
N SER A 96 -4.05 6.62 7.21
CA SER A 96 -2.81 5.87 7.47
C SER A 96 -2.84 5.14 8.82
N GLN A 97 -3.45 5.73 9.86
CA GLN A 97 -3.42 5.24 11.23
C GLN A 97 -4.78 4.74 11.73
N VAL A 98 -5.88 5.23 11.15
CA VAL A 98 -7.24 4.80 11.49
C VAL A 98 -7.73 3.82 10.43
N GLU A 99 -8.56 2.87 10.83
CA GLU A 99 -9.25 1.99 9.87
C GLU A 99 -10.28 2.82 9.11
N SER A 100 -10.13 2.87 7.80
CA SER A 100 -10.97 3.65 6.89
C SER A 100 -11.54 2.78 5.79
N PRO A 101 -12.70 3.12 5.25
CA PRO A 101 -13.27 2.43 4.09
C PRO A 101 -12.27 2.37 2.94
N THR A 102 -12.23 1.24 2.25
CA THR A 102 -11.36 1.03 1.09
C THR A 102 -12.17 0.54 -0.10
N GLU A 103 -11.79 0.99 -1.28
CA GLU A 103 -12.31 0.49 -2.54
C GLU A 103 -11.44 -0.64 -3.07
N LEU A 104 -12.07 -1.68 -3.63
CA LEU A 104 -11.36 -2.77 -4.28
C LEU A 104 -11.05 -2.38 -5.73
N ILE A 105 -9.77 -2.25 -6.05
CA ILE A 105 -9.30 -1.99 -7.42
C ILE A 105 -8.16 -2.96 -7.78
N THR A 106 -8.38 -3.80 -8.80
CA THR A 106 -7.35 -4.72 -9.26
C THR A 106 -6.21 -3.97 -9.97
N PRO A 107 -5.01 -4.56 -10.10
CA PRO A 107 -3.92 -3.95 -10.87
C PRO A 107 -4.35 -3.53 -12.28
N GLU A 108 -5.06 -4.41 -12.99
CA GLU A 108 -5.54 -4.18 -14.35
C GLU A 108 -6.54 -3.01 -14.42
N ASN A 109 -7.44 -2.92 -13.43
CA ASN A 109 -8.40 -1.82 -13.36
C ASN A 109 -7.72 -0.49 -13.03
N LEU A 110 -6.69 -0.49 -12.18
CA LEU A 110 -5.92 0.72 -11.88
C LEU A 110 -5.18 1.23 -13.11
N VAL A 111 -4.54 0.34 -13.86
CA VAL A 111 -3.88 0.70 -15.14
C VAL A 111 -4.90 1.22 -16.15
N SER A 112 -6.03 0.52 -16.31
CA SER A 112 -7.11 0.96 -17.21
C SER A 112 -7.64 2.34 -16.84
N LEU A 113 -7.74 2.63 -15.55
CA LEU A 113 -8.17 3.94 -15.04
C LEU A 113 -7.14 5.03 -15.38
N ALA A 114 -5.84 4.76 -15.20
CA ALA A 114 -4.78 5.68 -15.56
C ALA A 114 -4.79 6.00 -17.07
N LEU A 115 -4.95 4.99 -17.92
CA LEU A 115 -5.06 5.16 -19.36
C LEU A 115 -6.32 5.96 -19.75
N LYS A 116 -7.48 5.65 -19.14
CA LYS A 116 -8.74 6.35 -19.40
C LYS A 116 -8.65 7.85 -19.13
N TYR A 117 -7.93 8.25 -18.09
CA TYR A 117 -7.75 9.65 -17.72
C TYR A 117 -6.50 10.29 -18.35
N ASN A 118 -5.84 9.61 -19.28
CA ASN A 118 -4.61 10.08 -19.92
C ASN A 118 -3.54 10.51 -18.90
N SER A 119 -3.50 9.82 -17.76
CA SER A 119 -2.51 10.06 -16.72
C SER A 119 -1.11 9.65 -17.20
N ILE A 120 -0.09 10.46 -16.87
CA ILE A 120 1.29 10.13 -17.26
C ILE A 120 1.87 8.92 -16.50
N GLY A 121 1.18 8.44 -15.48
CA GLY A 121 1.60 7.32 -14.65
C GLY A 121 0.71 7.11 -13.43
N ILE A 122 1.19 6.29 -12.49
CA ILE A 122 0.52 6.03 -11.22
C ILE A 122 1.44 6.43 -10.08
N ALA A 123 0.97 7.31 -9.19
CA ALA A 123 1.65 7.68 -7.97
C ALA A 123 1.08 6.90 -6.78
N TYR A 124 1.90 6.05 -6.18
CA TYR A 124 1.59 5.41 -4.92
C TYR A 124 1.99 6.35 -3.78
N THR A 125 1.01 6.94 -3.11
CA THR A 125 1.21 8.09 -2.21
C THR A 125 0.20 8.10 -1.05
N TYR A 126 0.07 9.22 -0.33
CA TYR A 126 -0.78 9.45 0.85
C TYR A 126 -0.35 8.69 2.10
N THR A 127 0.12 7.45 1.97
CA THR A 127 0.66 6.60 3.02
C THR A 127 2.01 6.03 2.57
N GLU A 128 2.63 5.12 3.30
CA GLU A 128 3.91 4.52 2.90
C GLU A 128 3.69 3.44 1.82
N PRO A 129 4.12 3.67 0.56
CA PRO A 129 3.87 2.75 -0.55
C PRO A 129 4.56 1.39 -0.39
N LEU A 130 5.65 1.28 0.36
CA LEU A 130 6.32 0.01 0.65
C LEU A 130 5.36 -0.99 1.31
N MET A 131 4.39 -0.51 2.10
CA MET A 131 3.40 -1.38 2.74
C MET A 131 2.45 -2.05 1.73
N TRP A 132 2.42 -1.57 0.50
CA TRP A 132 1.61 -2.10 -0.59
C TRP A 132 2.43 -2.84 -1.65
N TYR A 133 3.61 -3.30 -1.29
CA TYR A 133 4.66 -3.81 -2.18
C TYR A 133 4.13 -4.80 -3.23
N GLU A 134 3.37 -5.82 -2.81
CA GLU A 134 2.86 -6.86 -3.72
C GLU A 134 1.89 -6.29 -4.77
N TYR A 135 1.12 -5.28 -4.40
CA TYR A 135 0.19 -4.60 -5.31
C TYR A 135 0.94 -3.69 -6.29
N VAL A 136 1.88 -2.89 -5.79
CA VAL A 136 2.73 -2.02 -6.61
C VAL A 136 3.50 -2.86 -7.65
N LEU A 137 4.12 -3.96 -7.20
CA LEU A 137 4.86 -4.86 -8.08
C LEU A 137 3.97 -5.47 -9.18
N ASN A 138 2.76 -5.91 -8.84
CA ASN A 138 1.84 -6.50 -9.82
C ASN A 138 1.28 -5.46 -10.79
N THR A 139 1.09 -4.21 -10.34
CA THR A 139 0.61 -3.13 -11.21
C THR A 139 1.70 -2.65 -12.18
N ALA A 140 2.97 -2.76 -11.79
CA ALA A 140 4.11 -2.35 -12.61
C ALA A 140 4.52 -3.36 -13.69
N ARG A 141 3.96 -4.56 -13.68
CA ARG A 141 4.19 -5.65 -14.66
C ARG A 141 3.13 -5.68 -15.74
#